data_7e58cd8ab0bccec8936a2b282fa1c696
#
_entry.id   7e58cd8ab0bccec8936a2b282fa1c696
#
_cell.length_a   1.000
_cell.length_b   1.000
_cell.length_c   1.000
_cell.angle_alpha   90.00
_cell.angle_beta   90.00
_cell.angle_gamma   90.00
#
_symmetry.space_group_name_H-M   'P 1'
#
loop_
_entity.id
_entity.type
_entity.pdbx_description
1 polymer ?
#
loop_
_entity_poly.entity_id
_entity_poly.type
_entity_poly.pdbx_seq_one_letter_code
_entity_poly.pdbx_strand_id
1 'polypeptide(L)'
;FDEKGTAFLHSCLHTTSEWITIDEIGFLESNSCKYRQAIRTLMKHKQLLMVVRKQKLPFLEELRNHKDVFLVDLDQPYGNAGCIIMASGQGTRFGGNKLLADFNGQPLIDFSLNIIKNLFTTCVVVTIHREIQSLCIKQNIPVLLHTFPHRNDMIRLGLETIGDYIDRCVFLPADQPLLQKESMISLLLCAENDRNSIWRTCYGDIVGSPVIFPAEFFEELQNLPLRKGGSLVINNHPDRIRTFSVSDINELRDIDTPDDLSQLLHRNL
;
A
#
# COMPACT_ATOMS: atom_id res chain seq x y z
N PHE A 1 -36.87 11.03 -15.35
CA PHE A 1 -35.53 10.51 -15.04
C PHE A 1 -35.07 9.51 -16.11
N ASP A 2 -35.86 8.49 -16.39
CA ASP A 2 -35.48 7.33 -17.21
C ASP A 2 -35.10 7.70 -18.66
N GLU A 3 -35.91 8.51 -19.34
CA GLU A 3 -35.65 8.88 -20.74
C GLU A 3 -34.51 9.87 -20.90
N LYS A 4 -34.49 10.94 -20.09
CA LYS A 4 -33.46 11.99 -20.19
C LYS A 4 -32.09 11.48 -19.72
N GLY A 5 -32.04 10.74 -18.61
CA GLY A 5 -30.79 10.18 -18.09
C GLY A 5 -30.19 9.15 -19.06
N THR A 6 -31.01 8.25 -19.60
CA THR A 6 -30.58 7.26 -20.59
C THR A 6 -30.09 7.91 -21.89
N ALA A 7 -30.83 8.92 -22.40
CA ALA A 7 -30.41 9.65 -23.61
C ALA A 7 -29.07 10.38 -23.38
N PHE A 8 -28.86 10.96 -22.21
CA PHE A 8 -27.59 11.61 -21.86
C PHE A 8 -26.44 10.59 -21.85
N LEU A 9 -26.60 9.43 -21.17
CA LEU A 9 -25.59 8.39 -21.16
C LEU A 9 -25.25 7.89 -22.56
N HIS A 10 -26.25 7.73 -23.42
CA HIS A 10 -25.99 7.38 -24.83
C HIS A 10 -25.21 8.47 -25.58
N SER A 11 -25.47 9.76 -25.33
CA SER A 11 -24.71 10.84 -25.94
C SER A 11 -23.23 10.81 -25.51
N CYS A 12 -22.91 10.36 -24.31
CA CYS A 12 -21.54 10.21 -23.83
C CYS A 12 -20.70 9.22 -24.65
N LEU A 13 -21.32 8.26 -25.35
CA LEU A 13 -20.61 7.34 -26.25
C LEU A 13 -19.93 8.08 -27.42
N HIS A 14 -20.51 9.18 -27.83
CA HIS A 14 -20.07 9.98 -29.01
C HIS A 14 -19.15 11.15 -28.65
N THR A 15 -18.87 11.36 -27.36
CA THR A 15 -17.93 12.39 -26.91
C THR A 15 -16.48 11.97 -27.18
N THR A 16 -15.59 12.97 -27.37
CA THR A 16 -14.16 12.75 -27.55
C THR A 16 -13.44 12.40 -26.23
N SER A 17 -14.10 12.61 -25.07
CA SER A 17 -13.55 12.26 -23.76
C SER A 17 -13.37 10.75 -23.62
N GLU A 18 -12.19 10.34 -23.18
CA GLU A 18 -11.91 8.95 -22.79
C GLU A 18 -12.59 8.60 -21.48
N TRP A 19 -12.65 9.56 -20.53
CA TRP A 19 -13.23 9.40 -19.20
C TRP A 19 -14.61 10.02 -19.11
N ILE A 20 -15.54 9.29 -18.49
CA ILE A 20 -16.87 9.76 -18.12
C ILE A 20 -17.05 9.58 -16.61
N THR A 21 -17.48 10.64 -15.93
CA THR A 21 -17.80 10.59 -14.51
C THR A 21 -19.29 10.43 -14.29
N ILE A 22 -19.69 9.56 -13.36
CA ILE A 22 -21.08 9.36 -12.93
C ILE A 22 -21.10 9.56 -11.43
N ASP A 23 -21.69 10.68 -11.00
CA ASP A 23 -21.63 11.17 -9.62
C ASP A 23 -22.32 10.24 -8.62
N GLU A 24 -23.43 9.63 -8.99
CA GLU A 24 -24.12 8.70 -8.11
C GLU A 24 -24.90 7.63 -8.88
N ILE A 25 -24.73 6.36 -8.46
CA ILE A 25 -25.53 5.23 -8.90
C ILE A 25 -26.13 4.57 -7.64
N GLY A 26 -27.46 4.61 -7.52
CA GLY A 26 -28.15 4.11 -6.35
C GLY A 26 -29.46 3.37 -6.71
N PHE A 27 -30.47 3.52 -5.86
CA PHE A 27 -31.77 2.85 -5.99
C PHE A 27 -32.51 3.23 -7.27
N LEU A 28 -32.54 4.52 -7.61
CA LEU A 28 -33.29 5.02 -8.77
C LEU A 28 -32.71 4.44 -10.08
N GLU A 29 -31.40 4.52 -10.22
CA GLU A 29 -30.65 4.01 -11.38
C GLU A 29 -30.79 2.50 -11.51
N SER A 30 -30.80 1.80 -10.38
CA SER A 30 -30.93 0.34 -10.31
C SER A 30 -32.30 -0.17 -10.74
N ASN A 31 -33.34 0.65 -10.61
CA ASN A 31 -34.71 0.27 -11.02
C ASN A 31 -35.00 0.53 -12.51
N SER A 32 -34.17 1.31 -13.19
CA SER A 32 -34.31 1.59 -14.60
C SER A 32 -33.59 0.56 -15.48
N CYS A 33 -34.33 -0.25 -16.21
CA CYS A 33 -33.75 -1.22 -17.14
C CYS A 33 -32.93 -0.52 -18.26
N LYS A 34 -33.44 0.58 -18.80
CA LYS A 34 -32.77 1.35 -19.87
C LYS A 34 -31.48 1.97 -19.37
N TYR A 35 -31.51 2.55 -18.16
CA TYR A 35 -30.33 3.16 -17.57
C TYR A 35 -29.23 2.12 -17.28
N ARG A 36 -29.58 0.99 -16.68
CA ARG A 36 -28.62 -0.12 -16.46
C ARG A 36 -27.98 -0.59 -17.75
N GLN A 37 -28.76 -0.71 -18.84
CA GLN A 37 -28.25 -1.11 -20.14
C GLN A 37 -27.28 -0.06 -20.71
N ALA A 38 -27.59 1.24 -20.57
CA ALA A 38 -26.72 2.32 -21.00
C ALA A 38 -25.39 2.31 -20.23
N ILE A 39 -25.38 2.11 -18.91
CA ILE A 39 -24.15 1.95 -18.10
C ILE A 39 -23.31 0.78 -18.61
N ARG A 40 -23.91 -0.42 -18.79
CA ARG A 40 -23.19 -1.58 -19.33
C ARG A 40 -22.58 -1.33 -20.70
N THR A 41 -23.26 -0.53 -21.51
CA THR A 41 -22.74 -0.14 -22.83
C THR A 41 -21.55 0.82 -22.69
N LEU A 42 -21.66 1.82 -21.80
CA LEU A 42 -20.57 2.76 -21.53
C LEU A 42 -19.33 2.03 -21.00
N MET A 43 -19.50 1.08 -20.06
CA MET A 43 -18.38 0.29 -19.50
C MET A 43 -17.56 -0.46 -20.57
N LYS A 44 -18.17 -0.78 -21.72
CA LYS A 44 -17.46 -1.45 -22.82
C LYS A 44 -16.65 -0.52 -23.72
N HIS A 45 -16.95 0.78 -23.69
CA HIS A 45 -16.43 1.74 -24.69
C HIS A 45 -15.72 2.94 -24.09
N LYS A 46 -15.87 3.19 -22.79
CA LYS A 46 -15.32 4.34 -22.08
C LYS A 46 -14.70 3.94 -20.76
N GLN A 47 -13.76 4.74 -20.30
CA GLN A 47 -13.29 4.66 -18.92
C GLN A 47 -14.27 5.41 -18.02
N LEU A 48 -14.74 4.75 -16.95
CA LEU A 48 -15.76 5.33 -16.08
C LEU A 48 -15.20 5.55 -14.67
N LEU A 49 -15.45 6.74 -14.13
CA LEU A 49 -15.33 7.01 -12.70
C LEU A 49 -16.74 7.11 -12.13
N MET A 50 -17.13 6.12 -11.33
CA MET A 50 -18.51 5.99 -10.82
C MET A 50 -18.53 6.04 -9.31
N VAL A 51 -19.41 6.85 -8.73
CA VAL A 51 -19.76 6.76 -7.31
C VAL A 51 -20.96 5.83 -7.18
N VAL A 52 -20.75 4.69 -6.51
CA VAL A 52 -21.77 3.63 -6.34
C VAL A 52 -22.17 3.52 -4.87
N ARG A 53 -23.46 3.67 -4.56
CA ARG A 53 -23.95 3.52 -3.19
C ARG A 53 -23.76 2.11 -2.64
N LYS A 54 -23.50 1.99 -1.32
CA LYS A 54 -23.33 0.72 -0.59
C LYS A 54 -24.66 0.00 -0.31
N GLN A 55 -25.64 0.14 -1.18
CA GLN A 55 -26.92 -0.59 -1.06
C GLN A 55 -26.78 -2.01 -1.61
N LYS A 56 -27.49 -2.96 -0.98
CA LYS A 56 -27.55 -4.36 -1.46
C LYS A 56 -28.60 -4.49 -2.56
N LEU A 57 -28.27 -4.06 -3.77
CA LEU A 57 -29.12 -4.16 -4.95
C LEU A 57 -28.37 -4.95 -6.03
N PRO A 58 -29.04 -5.86 -6.78
CA PRO A 58 -28.36 -6.75 -7.75
C PRO A 58 -27.50 -6.00 -8.77
N PHE A 59 -27.95 -4.86 -9.27
CA PHE A 59 -27.18 -4.07 -10.24
C PHE A 59 -25.94 -3.41 -9.61
N LEU A 60 -26.05 -2.92 -8.38
CA LEU A 60 -24.90 -2.31 -7.70
C LEU A 60 -23.86 -3.37 -7.31
N GLU A 61 -24.31 -4.59 -6.94
CA GLU A 61 -23.42 -5.73 -6.72
C GLU A 61 -22.73 -6.16 -8.01
N GLU A 62 -23.47 -6.19 -9.14
CA GLU A 62 -22.91 -6.47 -10.47
C GLU A 62 -21.78 -5.47 -10.80
N LEU A 63 -22.00 -4.18 -10.59
CA LEU A 63 -20.98 -3.15 -10.84
C LEU A 63 -19.75 -3.32 -9.95
N ARG A 64 -19.96 -3.52 -8.63
CA ARG A 64 -18.85 -3.67 -7.68
C ARG A 64 -18.01 -4.91 -7.91
N ASN A 65 -18.61 -6.01 -8.36
CA ASN A 65 -17.95 -7.29 -8.59
C ASN A 65 -17.52 -7.50 -10.05
N HIS A 66 -17.64 -6.49 -10.91
CA HIS A 66 -17.25 -6.63 -12.30
C HIS A 66 -15.73 -6.74 -12.41
N LYS A 67 -15.23 -7.70 -13.20
CA LYS A 67 -13.80 -8.04 -13.32
C LYS A 67 -12.88 -6.87 -13.75
N ASP A 68 -13.43 -5.92 -14.50
CA ASP A 68 -12.69 -4.76 -15.02
C ASP A 68 -12.91 -3.50 -14.15
N VAL A 69 -13.48 -3.64 -12.94
CA VAL A 69 -13.69 -2.54 -12.02
C VAL A 69 -12.61 -2.54 -10.95
N PHE A 70 -11.97 -1.39 -10.78
CA PHE A 70 -11.11 -1.09 -9.64
C PHE A 70 -11.98 -0.41 -8.57
N LEU A 71 -12.24 -1.13 -7.47
CA LEU A 71 -13.14 -0.67 -6.42
C LEU A 71 -12.38 0.04 -5.29
N VAL A 72 -12.86 1.22 -4.90
CA VAL A 72 -12.38 1.93 -3.69
C VAL A 72 -13.54 2.10 -2.72
N ASP A 73 -13.47 1.46 -1.56
CA ASP A 73 -14.40 1.69 -0.46
C ASP A 73 -13.96 2.93 0.32
N LEU A 74 -14.71 4.03 0.24
CA LEU A 74 -14.32 5.29 0.87
C LEU A 74 -14.32 5.24 2.40
N ASP A 75 -15.04 4.31 3.03
CA ASP A 75 -15.04 4.14 4.49
C ASP A 75 -13.82 3.32 4.97
N GLN A 76 -13.35 2.38 4.14
CA GLN A 76 -12.20 1.52 4.41
C GLN A 76 -11.37 1.30 3.13
N PRO A 77 -10.71 2.34 2.61
CA PRO A 77 -10.08 2.30 1.28
C PRO A 77 -8.95 1.26 1.17
N TYR A 78 -8.34 0.91 2.29
CA TYR A 78 -7.23 -0.05 2.38
C TYR A 78 -7.62 -1.34 3.11
N GLY A 79 -8.92 -1.55 3.36
CA GLY A 79 -9.42 -2.69 4.14
C GLY A 79 -8.79 -2.75 5.52
N ASN A 80 -8.45 -3.95 5.98
CA ASN A 80 -7.81 -4.17 7.27
C ASN A 80 -6.29 -4.42 7.13
N ALA A 81 -5.61 -3.53 6.39
CA ALA A 81 -4.17 -3.60 6.24
C ALA A 81 -3.44 -3.06 7.48
N GLY A 82 -2.39 -3.77 7.92
CA GLY A 82 -1.46 -3.29 8.94
C GLY A 82 -0.08 -3.00 8.38
N CYS A 83 0.78 -2.37 9.20
CA CYS A 83 2.15 -2.03 8.80
C CYS A 83 3.17 -2.39 9.88
N ILE A 84 4.23 -3.10 9.48
CA ILE A 84 5.42 -3.33 10.29
C ILE A 84 6.56 -2.50 9.70
N ILE A 85 7.04 -1.51 10.47
CA ILE A 85 8.20 -0.70 10.11
C ILE A 85 9.45 -1.42 10.63
N MET A 86 10.34 -1.78 9.70
CA MET A 86 11.54 -2.56 9.99
C MET A 86 12.72 -1.62 10.32
N ALA A 87 12.95 -1.37 11.61
CA ALA A 87 13.90 -0.37 12.12
C ALA A 87 15.04 -0.96 12.99
N SER A 88 15.44 -2.22 12.74
CA SER A 88 16.48 -2.92 13.54
C SER A 88 17.81 -3.07 12.80
N GLY A 89 18.06 -2.32 11.74
CA GLY A 89 19.33 -2.32 11.03
C GLY A 89 20.48 -1.84 11.93
N GLN A 90 21.59 -2.59 12.02
CA GLN A 90 22.73 -2.23 12.88
C GLN A 90 23.55 -1.03 12.36
N GLY A 91 23.34 -0.59 11.13
CA GLY A 91 24.04 0.55 10.54
C GLY A 91 25.57 0.40 10.46
N THR A 92 26.10 -0.82 10.39
CA THR A 92 27.55 -1.10 10.43
C THR A 92 28.33 -0.39 9.32
N ARG A 93 27.74 -0.32 8.10
CA ARG A 93 28.33 0.42 6.97
C ARG A 93 28.20 1.94 7.11
N PHE A 94 27.23 2.41 7.87
CA PHE A 94 26.98 3.82 8.15
C PHE A 94 27.86 4.37 9.28
N GLY A 95 28.39 3.51 10.13
CA GLY A 95 29.20 3.88 11.29
C GLY A 95 28.38 4.27 12.53
N GLY A 96 27.08 3.99 12.53
CA GLY A 96 26.15 4.31 13.63
C GLY A 96 24.71 4.03 13.27
N ASN A 97 23.78 4.53 14.10
CA ASN A 97 22.35 4.40 13.82
C ASN A 97 21.92 5.35 12.68
N LYS A 98 21.94 4.85 11.45
CA LYS A 98 21.58 5.62 10.24
C LYS A 98 20.17 6.22 10.30
N LEU A 99 19.24 5.59 11.04
CA LEU A 99 17.86 6.04 11.15
C LEU A 99 17.70 7.36 11.91
N LEU A 100 18.73 7.75 12.68
CA LEU A 100 18.80 9.04 13.38
C LEU A 100 19.62 10.10 12.63
N ALA A 101 20.22 9.74 11.48
CA ALA A 101 20.96 10.70 10.67
C ALA A 101 20.02 11.80 10.17
N ASP A 102 20.55 13.03 10.13
CA ASP A 102 19.80 14.17 9.59
C ASP A 102 19.61 14.01 8.07
N PHE A 103 18.37 14.03 7.64
CA PHE A 103 17.97 14.11 6.25
C PHE A 103 16.97 15.25 6.08
N ASN A 104 17.40 16.36 5.46
CA ASN A 104 16.59 17.55 5.27
C ASN A 104 16.00 18.12 6.58
N GLY A 105 16.79 18.15 7.65
CA GLY A 105 16.42 18.78 8.94
C GLY A 105 15.62 17.89 9.90
N GLN A 106 15.46 16.59 9.61
CA GLN A 106 14.79 15.66 10.50
C GLN A 106 15.45 14.25 10.45
N PRO A 107 15.27 13.42 11.49
CA PRO A 107 15.78 12.06 11.49
C PRO A 107 15.26 11.25 10.30
N LEU A 108 16.11 10.42 9.69
CA LEU A 108 15.77 9.61 8.51
C LEU A 108 14.50 8.78 8.71
N ILE A 109 14.30 8.19 9.88
CA ILE A 109 13.12 7.38 10.19
C ILE A 109 11.81 8.17 10.12
N ASP A 110 11.84 9.48 10.36
CA ASP A 110 10.62 10.31 10.39
C ASP A 110 9.89 10.32 9.04
N PHE A 111 10.61 10.10 7.93
CA PHE A 111 10.00 9.97 6.60
C PHE A 111 9.08 8.75 6.54
N SER A 112 9.56 7.58 6.96
CA SER A 112 8.74 6.36 7.04
C SER A 112 7.59 6.50 8.05
N LEU A 113 7.84 7.12 9.21
CA LEU A 113 6.79 7.37 10.20
C LEU A 113 5.71 8.33 9.69
N ASN A 114 6.07 9.33 8.89
CA ASN A 114 5.11 10.26 8.29
C ASN A 114 4.24 9.60 7.22
N ILE A 115 4.77 8.63 6.47
CA ILE A 115 3.98 7.86 5.49
C ILE A 115 2.86 7.11 6.20
N ILE A 116 3.14 6.42 7.32
CA ILE A 116 2.15 5.58 7.99
C ILE A 116 1.07 6.38 8.75
N LYS A 117 1.35 7.64 9.09
CA LYS A 117 0.37 8.49 9.78
C LYS A 117 -0.92 8.60 8.98
N ASN A 118 -2.05 8.28 9.62
CA ASN A 118 -3.39 8.31 9.04
C ASN A 118 -3.64 7.32 7.88
N LEU A 119 -2.71 6.42 7.57
CA LEU A 119 -2.95 5.33 6.62
C LEU A 119 -3.33 4.02 7.31
N PHE A 120 -2.76 3.76 8.49
CA PHE A 120 -2.94 2.50 9.20
C PHE A 120 -3.53 2.75 10.59
N THR A 121 -4.57 1.98 10.93
CA THR A 121 -5.09 1.89 12.30
C THR A 121 -4.24 0.95 13.15
N THR A 122 -3.61 -0.03 12.51
CA THR A 122 -2.77 -1.06 13.14
C THR A 122 -1.37 -1.00 12.57
N CYS A 123 -0.40 -0.58 13.36
CA CYS A 123 1.01 -0.55 12.95
C CYS A 123 1.94 -0.76 14.15
N VAL A 124 3.17 -1.19 13.87
CA VAL A 124 4.22 -1.30 14.88
C VAL A 124 5.60 -1.03 14.25
N VAL A 125 6.44 -0.29 14.95
CA VAL A 125 7.87 -0.16 14.65
C VAL A 125 8.61 -1.25 15.41
N VAL A 126 9.39 -2.08 14.72
CA VAL A 126 10.22 -3.12 15.34
C VAL A 126 11.67 -2.68 15.32
N THR A 127 12.29 -2.51 16.50
CA THR A 127 13.63 -1.91 16.62
C THR A 127 14.46 -2.54 17.72
N ILE A 128 15.80 -2.51 17.56
CA ILE A 128 16.78 -2.80 18.62
C ILE A 128 17.32 -1.52 19.28
N HIS A 129 16.95 -0.34 18.78
CA HIS A 129 17.51 0.94 19.18
C HIS A 129 16.60 1.67 20.16
N ARG A 130 17.09 1.96 21.37
CA ARG A 130 16.35 2.66 22.43
C ARG A 130 16.00 4.09 22.03
N GLU A 131 16.85 4.73 21.25
CA GLU A 131 16.64 6.08 20.72
C GLU A 131 15.43 6.14 19.78
N ILE A 132 15.30 5.12 18.89
CA ILE A 132 14.14 4.98 18.01
C ILE A 132 12.87 4.70 18.83
N GLN A 133 12.97 3.84 19.85
CA GLN A 133 11.84 3.62 20.76
C GLN A 133 11.39 4.92 21.41
N SER A 134 12.33 5.71 21.94
CA SER A 134 12.02 6.99 22.59
C SER A 134 11.37 7.99 21.62
N LEU A 135 11.81 8.02 20.36
CA LEU A 135 11.26 8.85 19.30
C LEU A 135 9.82 8.43 18.96
N CYS A 136 9.57 7.13 18.79
CA CYS A 136 8.24 6.59 18.50
C CYS A 136 7.25 6.87 19.63
N ILE A 137 7.66 6.67 20.88
CA ILE A 137 6.83 6.97 22.07
C ILE A 137 6.42 8.46 22.09
N LYS A 138 7.36 9.39 21.83
CA LYS A 138 7.07 10.84 21.76
C LYS A 138 6.06 11.18 20.67
N GLN A 139 6.02 10.40 19.59
CA GLN A 139 5.10 10.57 18.47
C GLN A 139 3.80 9.76 18.60
N ASN A 140 3.59 9.06 19.72
CA ASN A 140 2.47 8.13 19.94
C ASN A 140 2.37 7.03 18.88
N ILE A 141 3.51 6.51 18.41
CA ILE A 141 3.58 5.41 17.45
C ILE A 141 3.91 4.11 18.20
N PRO A 142 3.13 3.03 18.03
CA PRO A 142 3.42 1.74 18.64
C PRO A 142 4.81 1.23 18.25
N VAL A 143 5.60 0.79 19.24
CA VAL A 143 6.97 0.35 19.03
C VAL A 143 7.31 -0.86 19.89
N LEU A 144 7.95 -1.83 19.30
CA LEU A 144 8.48 -3.03 19.95
C LEU A 144 10.01 -2.97 19.97
N LEU A 145 10.58 -2.86 21.17
CA LEU A 145 12.03 -2.96 21.39
C LEU A 145 12.40 -4.42 21.62
N HIS A 146 13.44 -4.91 20.94
CA HIS A 146 13.94 -6.28 21.10
C HIS A 146 15.47 -6.34 21.09
N THR A 147 16.03 -7.54 21.31
CA THR A 147 17.48 -7.76 21.34
C THR A 147 17.94 -8.83 20.33
N PHE A 148 17.03 -9.37 19.53
CA PHE A 148 17.32 -10.41 18.57
C PHE A 148 18.10 -9.85 17.36
N PRO A 149 19.13 -10.57 16.85
CA PRO A 149 20.07 -9.99 15.89
C PRO A 149 19.65 -10.14 14.41
N HIS A 150 18.60 -10.90 14.09
CA HIS A 150 18.33 -11.30 12.71
C HIS A 150 17.03 -10.71 12.13
N ARG A 151 17.00 -10.60 10.80
CA ARG A 151 15.87 -10.03 10.05
C ARG A 151 14.58 -10.84 10.20
N ASN A 152 14.67 -12.17 10.25
CA ASN A 152 13.53 -13.05 10.50
C ASN A 152 12.87 -12.77 11.85
N ASP A 153 13.63 -12.38 12.87
CA ASP A 153 13.09 -12.05 14.19
C ASP A 153 12.20 -10.81 14.14
N MET A 154 12.58 -9.77 13.37
CA MET A 154 11.75 -8.57 13.19
C MET A 154 10.40 -8.89 12.55
N ILE A 155 10.42 -9.73 11.51
CA ILE A 155 9.20 -10.17 10.81
C ILE A 155 8.31 -10.94 11.77
N ARG A 156 8.86 -11.93 12.46
CA ARG A 156 8.13 -12.75 13.44
C ARG A 156 7.53 -11.91 14.55
N LEU A 157 8.34 -11.11 15.24
CA LEU A 157 7.90 -10.25 16.35
C LEU A 157 6.84 -9.23 15.93
N GLY A 158 6.99 -8.63 14.75
CA GLY A 158 6.00 -7.72 14.22
C GLY A 158 4.66 -8.41 13.97
N LEU A 159 4.66 -9.58 13.34
CA LEU A 159 3.45 -10.37 13.08
C LEU A 159 2.84 -10.94 14.37
N GLU A 160 3.63 -11.37 15.35
CA GLU A 160 3.13 -11.77 16.66
C GLU A 160 2.43 -10.61 17.39
N THR A 161 2.83 -9.37 17.12
CA THR A 161 2.26 -8.17 17.74
C THR A 161 0.94 -7.72 17.10
N ILE A 162 0.84 -7.74 15.77
CA ILE A 162 -0.29 -7.16 15.05
C ILE A 162 -1.03 -8.12 14.13
N GLY A 163 -0.50 -9.32 13.87
CA GLY A 163 -1.01 -10.24 12.84
C GLY A 163 -2.46 -10.66 13.04
N ASP A 164 -2.91 -10.86 14.27
CA ASP A 164 -4.29 -11.26 14.59
C ASP A 164 -5.33 -10.17 14.30
N TYR A 165 -4.88 -8.94 14.11
CA TYR A 165 -5.76 -7.78 13.92
C TYR A 165 -5.86 -7.32 12.47
N ILE A 166 -5.17 -7.98 11.53
CA ILE A 166 -5.03 -7.55 10.14
C ILE A 166 -5.22 -8.72 9.17
N ASP A 167 -5.66 -8.44 7.94
CA ASP A 167 -5.80 -9.45 6.87
C ASP A 167 -4.66 -9.39 5.84
N ARG A 168 -3.82 -8.37 5.93
CA ARG A 168 -2.57 -8.19 5.14
C ARG A 168 -1.61 -7.28 5.87
N CYS A 169 -0.32 -7.46 5.62
CA CYS A 169 0.74 -6.71 6.28
C CYS A 169 1.68 -6.06 5.28
N VAL A 170 1.87 -4.75 5.42
CA VAL A 170 2.94 -3.99 4.75
C VAL A 170 4.22 -4.14 5.56
N PHE A 171 5.30 -4.60 4.93
CA PHE A 171 6.66 -4.54 5.49
C PHE A 171 7.37 -3.33 4.89
N LEU A 172 7.53 -2.30 5.69
CA LEU A 172 8.11 -1.02 5.32
C LEU A 172 9.53 -0.89 5.89
N PRO A 173 10.58 -0.81 5.05
CA PRO A 173 11.91 -0.42 5.51
C PRO A 173 11.90 1.00 6.09
N ALA A 174 12.64 1.21 7.19
CA ALA A 174 12.71 2.51 7.84
C ALA A 174 13.74 3.47 7.19
N ASP A 175 14.47 3.01 6.19
CA ASP A 175 15.63 3.66 5.56
C ASP A 175 15.39 4.07 4.09
N GLN A 176 14.13 4.17 3.67
CA GLN A 176 13.69 4.65 2.35
C GLN A 176 13.01 6.03 2.47
N PRO A 177 13.77 7.13 2.61
CA PRO A 177 13.19 8.44 2.91
C PRO A 177 12.45 9.09 1.74
N LEU A 178 12.70 8.63 0.50
CA LEU A 178 12.09 9.21 -0.70
C LEU A 178 10.84 8.48 -1.17
N LEU A 179 10.43 7.41 -0.48
CA LEU A 179 9.15 6.76 -0.76
C LEU A 179 8.00 7.77 -0.59
N GLN A 180 7.19 7.91 -1.63
CA GLN A 180 6.08 8.86 -1.60
C GLN A 180 4.84 8.24 -0.93
N LYS A 181 4.09 9.08 -0.22
CA LYS A 181 2.83 8.66 0.43
C LYS A 181 1.81 8.20 -0.60
N GLU A 182 1.76 8.85 -1.75
CA GLU A 182 0.90 8.54 -2.89
C GLU A 182 1.20 7.16 -3.47
N SER A 183 2.48 6.78 -3.53
CA SER A 183 2.91 5.44 -3.96
C SER A 183 2.47 4.37 -2.96
N MET A 184 2.56 4.64 -1.65
CA MET A 184 2.04 3.74 -0.61
C MET A 184 0.52 3.60 -0.70
N ILE A 185 -0.22 4.69 -0.90
CA ILE A 185 -1.67 4.68 -1.08
C ILE A 185 -2.05 3.81 -2.28
N SER A 186 -1.39 4.03 -3.41
CA SER A 186 -1.68 3.29 -4.65
C SER A 186 -1.37 1.80 -4.50
N LEU A 187 -0.26 1.45 -3.84
CA LEU A 187 0.10 0.07 -3.53
C LEU A 187 -0.96 -0.62 -2.63
N LEU A 188 -1.46 0.09 -1.61
CA LEU A 188 -2.52 -0.41 -0.73
C LEU A 188 -3.84 -0.62 -1.48
N LEU A 189 -4.23 0.30 -2.36
CA LEU A 189 -5.42 0.17 -3.20
C LEU A 189 -5.31 -1.01 -4.18
N CYS A 190 -4.15 -1.23 -4.78
CA CYS A 190 -3.89 -2.40 -5.61
C CYS A 190 -4.04 -3.69 -4.81
N ALA A 191 -3.45 -3.76 -3.61
CA ALA A 191 -3.53 -4.92 -2.74
C ALA A 191 -4.95 -5.16 -2.19
N GLU A 192 -5.78 -4.11 -2.04
CA GLU A 192 -7.19 -4.26 -1.66
C GLU A 192 -8.01 -4.86 -2.80
N ASN A 193 -7.70 -4.54 -4.05
CA ASN A 193 -8.41 -5.05 -5.22
C ASN A 193 -7.96 -6.45 -5.66
N ASP A 194 -6.77 -6.89 -5.25
CA ASP A 194 -6.28 -8.26 -5.43
C ASP A 194 -5.66 -8.77 -4.12
N ARG A 195 -6.53 -9.22 -3.23
CA ARG A 195 -6.23 -9.58 -1.83
C ARG A 195 -5.38 -10.84 -1.68
N ASN A 196 -5.32 -11.65 -2.71
CA ASN A 196 -4.63 -12.94 -2.66
C ASN A 196 -3.19 -12.88 -3.16
N SER A 197 -2.74 -11.74 -3.66
CA SER A 197 -1.40 -11.59 -4.23
C SER A 197 -0.43 -10.91 -3.26
N ILE A 198 0.85 -11.27 -3.39
CA ILE A 198 1.96 -10.56 -2.75
C ILE A 198 2.28 -9.35 -3.61
N TRP A 199 2.03 -8.16 -3.10
CA TRP A 199 2.29 -6.91 -3.81
C TRP A 199 3.62 -6.30 -3.40
N ARG A 200 4.39 -5.84 -4.37
CA ARG A 200 5.66 -5.14 -4.14
C ARG A 200 5.82 -3.95 -5.07
N THR A 201 6.60 -2.97 -4.63
CA THR A 201 6.97 -1.84 -5.48
C THR A 201 8.01 -2.23 -6.52
N CYS A 202 7.98 -1.55 -7.67
CA CYS A 202 9.01 -1.67 -8.70
C CYS A 202 9.21 -0.34 -9.44
N TYR A 203 10.30 -0.25 -10.22
CA TYR A 203 10.52 0.76 -11.25
C TYR A 203 11.15 0.05 -12.46
N GLY A 204 10.42 -0.09 -13.55
CA GLY A 204 10.80 -0.97 -14.64
C GLY A 204 11.01 -2.40 -14.14
N ASP A 205 12.18 -2.98 -14.43
CA ASP A 205 12.55 -4.33 -13.99
C ASP A 205 13.15 -4.38 -12.57
N ILE A 206 13.39 -3.22 -11.96
CA ILE A 206 13.95 -3.12 -10.60
C ILE A 206 12.82 -3.28 -9.60
N VAL A 207 12.87 -4.33 -8.80
CA VAL A 207 11.89 -4.61 -7.76
C VAL A 207 12.42 -4.20 -6.38
N GLY A 208 11.54 -3.68 -5.53
CA GLY A 208 11.92 -3.11 -4.24
C GLY A 208 10.92 -3.39 -3.10
N SER A 209 11.01 -2.56 -2.11
CA SER A 209 10.11 -2.45 -0.96
C SER A 209 9.40 -1.09 -1.03
N PRO A 210 8.26 -0.93 -0.34
CA PRO A 210 7.61 -1.87 0.56
C PRO A 210 6.98 -3.09 -0.14
N VAL A 211 6.73 -4.15 0.65
CA VAL A 211 6.06 -5.37 0.21
C VAL A 211 4.84 -5.62 1.08
N ILE A 212 3.72 -6.02 0.46
CA ILE A 212 2.48 -6.41 1.16
C ILE A 212 2.28 -7.91 1.02
N PHE A 213 2.08 -8.58 2.14
CA PHE A 213 1.72 -10.00 2.18
C PHE A 213 0.30 -10.17 2.73
N PRO A 214 -0.55 -10.98 2.07
CA PRO A 214 -1.80 -11.48 2.63
C PRO A 214 -1.58 -12.32 3.88
N ALA A 215 -2.60 -12.40 4.76
CA ALA A 215 -2.53 -13.15 6.02
C ALA A 215 -2.21 -14.64 5.84
N GLU A 216 -2.57 -15.24 4.70
CA GLU A 216 -2.25 -16.64 4.39
C GLU A 216 -0.74 -16.95 4.39
N PHE A 217 0.12 -15.93 4.23
CA PHE A 217 1.58 -16.07 4.29
C PHE A 217 2.18 -15.76 5.66
N PHE A 218 1.38 -15.35 6.65
CA PHE A 218 1.91 -14.94 7.96
C PHE A 218 2.59 -16.09 8.68
N GLU A 219 2.04 -17.30 8.64
CA GLU A 219 2.65 -18.48 9.26
C GLU A 219 4.01 -18.81 8.62
N GLU A 220 4.13 -18.74 7.27
CA GLU A 220 5.41 -18.97 6.58
C GLU A 220 6.43 -17.87 6.93
N LEU A 221 5.99 -16.61 7.02
CA LEU A 221 6.83 -15.47 7.40
C LEU A 221 7.29 -15.55 8.86
N GLN A 222 6.47 -16.04 9.78
CA GLN A 222 6.84 -16.23 11.18
C GLN A 222 7.83 -17.38 11.39
N ASN A 223 7.79 -18.39 10.51
CA ASN A 223 8.64 -19.58 10.56
C ASN A 223 9.85 -19.50 9.60
N LEU A 224 10.25 -18.31 9.19
CA LEU A 224 11.42 -18.12 8.33
C LEU A 224 12.69 -18.71 8.96
N PRO A 225 13.52 -19.42 8.17
CA PRO A 225 14.84 -19.88 8.63
C PRO A 225 15.72 -18.71 9.07
N LEU A 226 16.69 -19.01 9.92
CA LEU A 226 17.64 -18.03 10.45
C LEU A 226 18.28 -17.20 9.32
N ARG A 227 18.32 -15.88 9.50
CA ARG A 227 18.87 -14.89 8.54
C ARG A 227 18.10 -14.76 7.21
N LYS A 228 16.98 -15.45 7.04
CA LYS A 228 16.13 -15.25 5.85
C LYS A 228 15.14 -14.10 6.09
N GLY A 229 14.63 -13.54 5.02
CA GLY A 229 13.60 -12.48 5.04
C GLY A 229 12.44 -12.85 4.13
N GLY A 230 11.48 -11.96 3.97
CA GLY A 230 10.30 -12.15 3.13
C GLY A 230 10.58 -12.51 1.68
N SER A 231 11.80 -12.21 1.17
CA SER A 231 12.23 -12.64 -0.16
C SER A 231 12.19 -14.16 -0.37
N LEU A 232 12.34 -14.96 0.70
CA LEU A 232 12.20 -16.41 0.59
C LEU A 232 10.76 -16.80 0.24
N VAL A 233 9.77 -16.21 0.92
CA VAL A 233 8.35 -16.46 0.64
C VAL A 233 7.99 -15.99 -0.78
N ILE A 234 8.48 -14.81 -1.19
CA ILE A 234 8.30 -14.31 -2.56
C ILE A 234 8.81 -15.33 -3.58
N ASN A 235 10.01 -15.87 -3.39
CA ASN A 235 10.63 -16.82 -4.32
C ASN A 235 9.90 -18.18 -4.36
N ASN A 236 9.27 -18.58 -3.26
CA ASN A 236 8.49 -19.82 -3.19
C ASN A 236 7.12 -19.69 -3.90
N HIS A 237 6.61 -18.46 -4.10
CA HIS A 237 5.28 -18.21 -4.64
C HIS A 237 5.29 -17.24 -5.84
N PRO A 238 6.04 -17.52 -6.93
CA PRO A 238 6.23 -16.60 -8.05
C PRO A 238 4.94 -16.26 -8.80
N ASP A 239 3.96 -17.16 -8.82
CA ASP A 239 2.63 -16.97 -9.41
C ASP A 239 1.74 -15.99 -8.64
N ARG A 240 2.05 -15.77 -7.37
CA ARG A 240 1.31 -14.88 -6.47
C ARG A 240 1.85 -13.45 -6.45
N ILE A 241 2.92 -13.16 -7.20
CA ILE A 241 3.57 -11.85 -7.19
C ILE A 241 2.86 -10.89 -8.14
N ARG A 242 2.63 -9.67 -7.64
CA ARG A 242 2.19 -8.51 -8.41
C ARG A 242 3.09 -7.32 -8.09
N THR A 243 3.22 -6.42 -9.03
CA THR A 243 4.06 -5.23 -8.88
C THR A 243 3.24 -3.96 -9.08
N PHE A 244 3.55 -2.94 -8.29
CA PHE A 244 3.12 -1.56 -8.48
C PHE A 244 4.34 -0.72 -8.86
N SER A 245 4.27 -0.03 -10.01
CA SER A 245 5.36 0.81 -10.48
C SER A 245 5.29 2.19 -9.81
N VAL A 246 6.35 2.53 -9.06
CA VAL A 246 6.53 3.89 -8.54
C VAL A 246 6.90 4.86 -9.66
N SER A 247 6.73 6.17 -9.43
CA SER A 247 6.99 7.20 -10.43
C SER A 247 8.46 7.57 -10.57
N ASP A 248 9.24 7.39 -9.50
CA ASP A 248 10.68 7.67 -9.43
C ASP A 248 11.43 6.49 -8.82
N ILE A 249 12.51 6.05 -9.48
CA ILE A 249 13.40 5.00 -8.99
C ILE A 249 13.98 5.30 -7.60
N ASN A 250 14.14 6.56 -7.25
CA ASN A 250 14.67 6.97 -5.96
C ASN A 250 13.74 6.61 -4.79
N GLU A 251 12.44 6.39 -5.02
CA GLU A 251 11.52 5.89 -4.01
C GLU A 251 11.92 4.52 -3.46
N LEU A 252 12.66 3.73 -4.24
CA LEU A 252 13.11 2.38 -3.88
C LEU A 252 14.51 2.35 -3.25
N ARG A 253 15.17 3.51 -3.10
CA ARG A 253 16.55 3.55 -2.61
C ARG A 253 16.61 3.51 -1.08
N ASP A 254 17.37 2.52 -0.58
CA ASP A 254 17.77 2.47 0.83
C ASP A 254 19.00 3.40 1.04
N ILE A 255 19.08 4.03 2.19
CA ILE A 255 20.30 4.70 2.65
C ILE A 255 21.09 3.71 3.51
N ASP A 256 22.22 3.23 3.01
CA ASP A 256 23.08 2.26 3.68
C ASP A 256 24.43 2.84 4.14
N THR A 257 24.90 3.87 3.48
CA THR A 257 26.19 4.51 3.73
C THR A 257 26.04 6.03 3.86
N PRO A 258 27.03 6.75 4.47
CA PRO A 258 27.06 8.22 4.46
C PRO A 258 27.09 8.81 3.04
N ASP A 259 27.70 8.10 2.08
CA ASP A 259 27.74 8.52 0.68
C ASP A 259 26.35 8.46 0.03
N ASP A 260 25.54 7.43 0.34
CA ASP A 260 24.15 7.36 -0.13
C ASP A 260 23.35 8.56 0.36
N LEU A 261 23.49 8.89 1.66
CA LEU A 261 22.85 10.05 2.26
C LEU A 261 23.25 11.35 1.55
N SER A 262 24.54 11.56 1.35
CA SER A 262 25.09 12.76 0.68
C SER A 262 24.58 12.89 -0.76
N GLN A 263 24.56 11.79 -1.52
CA GLN A 263 24.06 11.78 -2.90
C GLN A 263 22.57 12.17 -3.00
N LEU A 264 21.76 11.74 -2.04
CA LEU A 264 20.34 12.08 -2.04
C LEU A 264 20.07 13.52 -1.61
N LEU A 265 20.85 14.06 -0.67
CA LEU A 265 20.77 15.47 -0.25
C LEU A 265 21.12 16.45 -1.39
N HIS A 266 22.16 16.14 -2.17
CA HIS A 266 22.60 17.00 -3.29
C HIS A 266 21.67 17.01 -4.51
N ARG A 267 20.73 16.07 -4.63
CA ARG A 267 19.74 16.04 -5.73
C ARG A 267 18.47 16.83 -5.46
N ASN A 268 18.22 17.19 -4.20
CA ASN A 268 17.05 17.96 -3.78
C ASN A 268 17.35 19.48 -3.72
N LEU A 269 18.53 19.90 -4.17
CA LEU A 269 18.94 21.30 -4.40
C LEU A 269 18.96 21.60 -5.90
#